data_7cfc1545b09ad28af95b4e36cb7cc61d
#
_entry.id   7cfc1545b09ad28af95b4e36cb7cc61d
#
_cell.length_a   1.000
_cell.length_b   1.000
_cell.length_c   1.000
_cell.angle_alpha   90.00
_cell.angle_beta   90.00
_cell.angle_gamma   90.00
#
_symmetry.space_group_name_H-M   'P 1'
#
loop_
_entity.id
_entity.type
_entity.pdbx_description
1 polymer ?
#
loop_
_entity_poly.entity_id
_entity_poly.type
_entity_poly.pdbx_seq_one_letter_code
_entity_poly.pdbx_strand_id
1 'polypeptide(L)'
;EMTSSLVGSEMCIRDSFSFTDSVIIGRYGNIVGDNGRALLLFNEAGELIDTVPSLLPVLPNRGVDDINSISVKKQGNAGIILTTFKSGDASASVAGIPFLWKSDNKIRYKENFNDTIYTVSGNELTPYIAFSTGKWHWGAEARTESKDNEKRLLVGCIFETDHTVFFQCIRGLYTDEPETFNGIYDRKANTTRMYAEKEGIKDDLTGFMAFRPKACSAQGEYGMIIDAGEVMTWLEENPEAAENEKLSALKELTDDSNPVVIITVPK
;
A
#
# COMPACT_ATOMS: atom_id res chain seq x y z
N GLU A 1 23.28 -9.00 -23.08
CA GLU A 1 23.31 -10.24 -22.23
C GLU A 1 23.04 -9.96 -20.75
N MET A 2 22.04 -9.13 -20.43
CA MET A 2 21.59 -8.90 -19.05
C MET A 2 20.15 -9.38 -18.77
N THR A 3 19.57 -10.17 -19.65
CA THR A 3 18.15 -10.51 -19.57
C THR A 3 17.82 -11.85 -18.89
N SER A 4 18.80 -12.71 -18.63
CA SER A 4 18.53 -14.02 -17.99
C SER A 4 18.78 -14.08 -16.49
N SER A 5 19.46 -13.09 -15.92
CA SER A 5 19.75 -13.02 -14.47
C SER A 5 18.69 -12.29 -13.66
N LEU A 6 17.85 -11.48 -14.29
CA LEU A 6 16.83 -10.67 -13.63
C LEU A 6 15.56 -11.45 -13.27
N VAL A 7 15.18 -12.45 -14.06
CA VAL A 7 13.91 -13.18 -13.88
C VAL A 7 13.89 -14.04 -12.61
N GLY A 8 15.02 -14.48 -12.12
CA GLY A 8 15.11 -15.28 -10.88
C GLY A 8 15.19 -14.45 -9.60
N SER A 9 15.67 -13.20 -9.69
CA SER A 9 15.83 -12.30 -8.53
C SER A 9 14.64 -11.36 -8.35
N GLU A 10 13.88 -11.06 -9.41
CA GLU A 10 12.71 -10.18 -9.35
C GLU A 10 11.57 -10.74 -8.50
N MET A 11 11.51 -12.04 -8.29
CA MET A 11 10.52 -12.66 -7.39
C MET A 11 10.86 -12.47 -5.90
N CYS A 12 12.09 -12.09 -5.56
CA CYS A 12 12.55 -11.96 -4.18
C CYS A 12 12.63 -10.50 -3.69
N ILE A 13 12.78 -9.53 -4.59
CA ILE A 13 12.85 -8.11 -4.25
C ILE A 13 11.61 -7.43 -4.79
N ARG A 14 10.59 -7.31 -3.95
CA ARG A 14 9.35 -6.65 -4.35
C ARG A 14 9.45 -5.14 -4.13
N ASP A 15 9.63 -4.41 -5.21
CA ASP A 15 9.10 -3.09 -5.54
C ASP A 15 9.32 -1.93 -4.55
N SER A 16 10.15 -2.08 -3.52
CA SER A 16 10.40 -1.00 -2.60
C SER A 16 11.88 -0.82 -2.38
N PHE A 17 12.43 0.12 -3.14
CA PHE A 17 13.77 0.64 -2.91
C PHE A 17 13.67 2.07 -2.38
N SER A 18 14.60 2.43 -1.52
CA SER A 18 14.84 3.80 -1.11
C SER A 18 16.33 4.08 -1.10
N PHE A 19 16.70 5.34 -1.20
CA PHE A 19 18.08 5.75 -1.33
C PHE A 19 18.38 6.83 -0.30
N THR A 20 19.53 6.66 0.39
CA THR A 20 20.26 7.75 1.04
C THR A 20 21.39 8.20 0.14
N ASP A 21 22.23 9.13 0.60
CA ASP A 21 23.37 9.61 -0.19
C ASP A 21 24.42 8.52 -0.50
N SER A 22 24.42 7.41 0.23
CA SER A 22 25.44 6.35 0.13
C SER A 22 24.92 4.93 0.27
N VAL A 23 23.62 4.75 0.54
CA VAL A 23 23.03 3.43 0.81
C VAL A 23 21.77 3.22 0.00
N ILE A 24 21.68 2.09 -0.67
CA ILE A 24 20.46 1.59 -1.30
C ILE A 24 19.78 0.65 -0.31
N ILE A 25 18.52 0.91 -0.01
CA ILE A 25 17.72 0.10 0.91
C ILE A 25 16.67 -0.63 0.10
N GLY A 26 16.71 -1.96 0.10
CA GLY A 26 15.73 -2.82 -0.53
C GLY A 26 14.90 -3.57 0.50
N ARG A 27 13.59 -3.71 0.25
CA ARG A 27 12.76 -4.59 1.04
C ARG A 27 13.00 -6.04 0.63
N TYR A 28 13.18 -6.88 1.62
CA TYR A 28 13.19 -8.34 1.40
C TYR A 28 11.79 -8.92 1.66
N GLY A 29 11.24 -9.62 0.70
CA GLY A 29 9.94 -10.29 0.81
C GLY A 29 10.06 -11.76 0.42
N ASN A 30 9.51 -12.66 1.24
CA ASN A 30 9.41 -14.07 0.93
C ASN A 30 7.95 -14.50 0.93
N ILE A 31 7.51 -15.21 -0.12
CA ILE A 31 6.13 -15.69 -0.25
C ILE A 31 5.91 -16.97 0.56
N VAL A 32 6.92 -17.81 0.66
CA VAL A 32 6.79 -19.19 1.15
C VAL A 32 7.38 -19.37 2.55
N GLY A 33 8.10 -18.41 3.04
CA GLY A 33 8.70 -18.42 4.36
C GLY A 33 9.26 -17.05 4.70
N ASP A 34 9.61 -16.87 5.95
CA ASP A 34 10.23 -15.65 6.44
C ASP A 34 11.67 -16.00 6.83
N ASN A 35 12.63 -15.30 6.24
CA ASN A 35 14.05 -15.51 6.56
C ASN A 35 14.52 -14.61 7.71
N GLY A 36 13.61 -13.95 8.40
CA GLY A 36 13.91 -13.06 9.50
C GLY A 36 14.52 -11.72 9.11
N ARG A 37 14.54 -11.37 7.82
CA ARG A 37 15.04 -10.09 7.32
C ARG A 37 13.90 -9.24 6.77
N ALA A 38 13.86 -7.97 7.13
CA ALA A 38 12.92 -7.00 6.61
C ALA A 38 13.54 -6.17 5.48
N LEU A 39 14.74 -5.65 5.70
CA LEU A 39 15.44 -4.79 4.77
C LEU A 39 16.86 -5.30 4.50
N LEU A 40 17.32 -5.04 3.30
CA LEU A 40 18.70 -5.27 2.85
C LEU A 40 19.31 -3.91 2.52
N LEU A 41 20.52 -3.67 3.01
CA LEU A 41 21.28 -2.45 2.78
C LEU A 41 22.45 -2.73 1.87
N PHE A 42 22.56 -1.98 0.79
CA PHE A 42 23.63 -2.12 -0.21
C PHE A 42 24.41 -0.81 -0.33
N ASN A 43 25.70 -0.91 -0.64
CA ASN A 43 26.50 0.24 -1.03
C ASN A 43 26.23 0.63 -2.51
N GLU A 44 26.87 1.69 -2.99
CA GLU A 44 26.73 2.16 -4.37
C GLU A 44 27.25 1.14 -5.40
N ALA A 45 28.13 0.22 -5.02
CA ALA A 45 28.60 -0.87 -5.86
C ALA A 45 27.61 -2.07 -5.93
N GLY A 46 26.49 -2.01 -5.18
CA GLY A 46 25.51 -3.08 -5.10
C GLY A 46 25.92 -4.25 -4.18
N GLU A 47 26.92 -4.05 -3.34
CA GLU A 47 27.34 -5.05 -2.37
C GLU A 47 26.48 -4.94 -1.11
N LEU A 48 25.99 -6.09 -0.58
CA LEU A 48 25.25 -6.15 0.66
C LEU A 48 26.16 -5.77 1.83
N ILE A 49 25.85 -4.69 2.51
CA ILE A 49 26.65 -4.19 3.66
C ILE A 49 26.00 -4.45 5.00
N ASP A 50 24.66 -4.51 5.06
CA ASP A 50 23.95 -4.78 6.32
C ASP A 50 22.52 -5.26 6.06
N THR A 51 21.80 -5.66 7.12
CA THR A 51 20.41 -6.07 7.08
C THR A 51 19.64 -5.58 8.30
N VAL A 52 18.35 -5.27 8.12
CA VAL A 52 17.43 -5.02 9.22
C VAL A 52 16.59 -6.27 9.46
N PRO A 53 16.55 -6.82 10.67
CA PRO A 53 15.71 -7.97 10.97
C PRO A 53 14.22 -7.64 10.85
N SER A 54 13.40 -8.64 10.49
CA SER A 54 11.94 -8.53 10.54
C SER A 54 11.48 -8.35 11.99
N LEU A 55 10.51 -7.47 12.17
CA LEU A 55 9.84 -7.26 13.46
C LEU A 55 8.74 -8.30 13.73
N LEU A 56 8.40 -9.09 12.70
CA LEU A 56 7.42 -10.15 12.82
C LEU A 56 8.08 -11.47 13.23
N PRO A 57 7.38 -12.33 13.99
CA PRO A 57 7.84 -13.67 14.25
C PRO A 57 8.15 -14.43 12.97
N VAL A 58 9.26 -15.14 12.92
CA VAL A 58 9.64 -15.96 11.78
C VAL A 58 8.63 -17.11 11.61
N LEU A 59 8.11 -17.24 10.39
CA LEU A 59 7.22 -18.36 10.04
C LEU A 59 8.04 -19.60 9.67
N PRO A 60 7.51 -20.79 9.93
CA PRO A 60 8.13 -22.03 9.46
C PRO A 60 8.28 -21.99 7.94
N ASN A 61 9.44 -22.45 7.44
CA ASN A 61 9.60 -22.68 6.01
C ASN A 61 8.58 -23.72 5.54
N ARG A 62 7.88 -23.40 4.46
CA ARG A 62 6.91 -24.28 3.83
C ARG A 62 7.37 -24.58 2.40
N GLY A 63 7.26 -25.84 2.01
CA GLY A 63 7.54 -26.26 0.65
C GLY A 63 6.38 -25.90 -0.29
N VAL A 64 6.65 -25.92 -1.59
CA VAL A 64 5.61 -25.78 -2.62
C VAL A 64 4.55 -26.90 -2.46
N ASP A 65 4.97 -28.07 -2.02
CA ASP A 65 4.09 -29.23 -1.78
C ASP A 65 3.10 -29.01 -0.64
N ASP A 66 3.35 -28.06 0.26
CA ASP A 66 2.45 -27.70 1.36
C ASP A 66 1.31 -26.76 0.93
N ILE A 67 1.43 -26.18 -0.25
CA ILE A 67 0.44 -25.24 -0.78
C ILE A 67 -0.83 -26.01 -1.18
N ASN A 68 -1.97 -25.52 -0.70
CA ASN A 68 -3.29 -25.99 -1.08
C ASN A 68 -3.87 -25.14 -2.23
N SER A 69 -3.81 -23.81 -2.12
CA SER A 69 -4.27 -22.91 -3.17
C SER A 69 -3.54 -21.56 -3.13
N ILE A 70 -3.48 -20.91 -4.29
CA ILE A 70 -3.05 -19.51 -4.43
C ILE A 70 -4.17 -18.75 -5.13
N SER A 71 -4.57 -17.62 -4.57
CA SER A 71 -5.51 -16.71 -5.20
C SER A 71 -4.98 -15.28 -5.18
N VAL A 72 -5.38 -14.50 -6.18
CA VAL A 72 -5.01 -13.09 -6.28
C VAL A 72 -6.29 -12.26 -6.25
N LYS A 73 -6.33 -11.29 -5.35
CA LYS A 73 -7.45 -10.34 -5.21
C LYS A 73 -6.92 -8.92 -5.29
N LYS A 74 -7.69 -8.01 -5.88
CA LYS A 74 -7.45 -6.57 -5.77
C LYS A 74 -8.28 -6.03 -4.62
N GLN A 75 -7.65 -5.30 -3.71
CA GLN A 75 -8.31 -4.74 -2.54
C GLN A 75 -7.82 -3.30 -2.30
N GLY A 76 -8.66 -2.33 -2.60
CA GLY A 76 -8.26 -0.93 -2.59
C GLY A 76 -7.10 -0.66 -3.54
N ASN A 77 -5.99 -0.16 -3.02
CA ASN A 77 -4.75 0.08 -3.77
C ASN A 77 -3.84 -1.15 -3.85
N ALA A 78 -4.14 -2.19 -3.10
CA ALA A 78 -3.28 -3.35 -2.97
C ALA A 78 -3.70 -4.51 -3.88
N GLY A 79 -2.71 -5.21 -4.43
CA GLY A 79 -2.86 -6.58 -4.90
C GLY A 79 -2.57 -7.53 -3.73
N ILE A 80 -3.48 -8.43 -3.42
CA ILE A 80 -3.32 -9.41 -2.35
C ILE A 80 -3.13 -10.79 -2.97
N ILE A 81 -2.00 -11.42 -2.68
CA ILE A 81 -1.76 -12.82 -3.00
C ILE A 81 -2.03 -13.61 -1.72
N LEU A 82 -3.07 -14.40 -1.74
CA LEU A 82 -3.43 -15.30 -0.64
C LEU A 82 -2.95 -16.70 -0.97
N THR A 83 -2.15 -17.27 -0.08
CA THR A 83 -1.71 -18.67 -0.15
C THR A 83 -2.33 -19.41 1.02
N THR A 84 -3.09 -20.46 0.73
CA THR A 84 -3.57 -21.39 1.77
C THR A 84 -2.71 -22.65 1.77
N PHE A 85 -2.54 -23.24 2.93
CA PHE A 85 -1.72 -24.43 3.12
C PHE A 85 -2.57 -25.64 3.53
N LYS A 86 -2.08 -26.82 3.26
CA LYS A 86 -2.74 -28.10 3.65
C LYS A 86 -2.96 -28.23 5.15
N SER A 87 -2.18 -27.50 5.96
CA SER A 87 -2.36 -27.39 7.42
C SER A 87 -3.60 -26.61 7.84
N GLY A 88 -4.25 -25.90 6.91
CA GLY A 88 -5.36 -24.99 7.20
C GLY A 88 -4.93 -23.55 7.51
N ASP A 89 -3.64 -23.27 7.59
CA ASP A 89 -3.11 -21.91 7.73
C ASP A 89 -3.20 -21.16 6.39
N ALA A 90 -3.06 -19.84 6.48
CA ALA A 90 -2.98 -18.97 5.31
C ALA A 90 -1.82 -17.97 5.44
N SER A 91 -1.40 -17.44 4.32
CA SER A 91 -0.43 -16.33 4.24
C SER A 91 -0.91 -15.31 3.23
N ALA A 92 -0.78 -14.04 3.56
CA ALA A 92 -1.07 -12.95 2.66
C ALA A 92 0.20 -12.20 2.29
N SER A 93 0.43 -12.05 1.01
CA SER A 93 1.46 -11.17 0.48
C SER A 93 0.79 -9.99 -0.21
N VAL A 94 1.16 -8.79 0.19
CA VAL A 94 0.60 -7.53 -0.33
C VAL A 94 1.56 -6.95 -1.35
N ALA A 95 1.04 -6.59 -2.51
CA ALA A 95 1.78 -6.00 -3.62
C ALA A 95 1.14 -4.68 -4.08
N GLY A 96 1.90 -3.86 -4.81
CA GLY A 96 1.39 -2.62 -5.39
C GLY A 96 1.24 -1.46 -4.40
N ILE A 97 1.71 -1.60 -3.17
CA ILE A 97 1.77 -0.53 -2.19
C ILE A 97 3.21 -0.36 -1.69
N PRO A 98 3.67 0.87 -1.44
CA PRO A 98 5.01 1.09 -0.94
C PRO A 98 5.13 0.62 0.52
N PHE A 99 6.20 -0.12 0.82
CA PHE A 99 6.62 -0.46 2.18
C PHE A 99 7.70 0.49 2.68
N LEU A 100 8.43 1.09 1.75
CA LEU A 100 9.43 2.10 1.97
C LEU A 100 9.00 3.36 1.22
N TRP A 101 9.08 4.51 1.88
CA TRP A 101 8.87 5.81 1.22
C TRP A 101 9.75 6.87 1.90
N LYS A 102 9.93 7.99 1.23
CA LYS A 102 10.67 9.14 1.76
C LYS A 102 9.68 10.24 2.14
N SER A 103 9.80 10.74 3.36
CA SER A 103 9.06 11.88 3.88
C SER A 103 9.95 12.69 4.80
N ASP A 104 9.97 14.01 4.66
CA ASP A 104 10.81 14.93 5.45
C ASP A 104 12.29 14.48 5.47
N ASN A 105 12.84 14.16 4.29
CA ASN A 105 14.19 13.63 4.12
C ASN A 105 14.53 12.38 4.94
N LYS A 106 13.54 11.71 5.49
CA LYS A 106 13.68 10.46 6.25
C LYS A 106 13.07 9.30 5.49
N ILE A 107 13.70 8.14 5.58
CA ILE A 107 13.13 6.92 5.04
C ILE A 107 12.18 6.33 6.07
N ARG A 108 10.96 6.05 5.63
CA ARG A 108 9.93 5.39 6.41
C ARG A 108 9.77 3.96 5.96
N TYR A 109 9.47 3.11 6.91
CA TYR A 109 9.19 1.70 6.68
C TYR A 109 7.97 1.27 7.47
N LYS A 110 7.11 0.48 6.83
CA LYS A 110 6.00 -0.19 7.51
C LYS A 110 5.88 -1.63 7.02
N GLU A 111 5.94 -2.57 7.95
CA GLU A 111 5.74 -3.99 7.70
C GLU A 111 4.23 -4.33 7.82
N ASN A 112 3.74 -5.25 6.98
CA ASN A 112 2.38 -5.76 7.13
C ASN A 112 2.24 -6.50 8.47
N PHE A 113 1.06 -6.49 9.05
CA PHE A 113 0.76 -7.05 10.37
C PHE A 113 1.57 -6.44 11.53
N ASN A 114 2.20 -5.30 11.29
CA ASN A 114 2.80 -4.45 12.31
C ASN A 114 2.14 -3.07 12.21
N ASP A 115 1.47 -2.65 13.27
CA ASP A 115 0.69 -1.40 13.28
C ASP A 115 1.55 -0.15 13.47
N THR A 116 2.88 -0.24 13.27
CA THR A 116 3.80 0.89 13.47
C THR A 116 4.54 1.24 12.20
N ILE A 117 4.62 2.53 11.91
CA ILE A 117 5.55 3.10 10.94
C ILE A 117 6.86 3.39 11.66
N TYR A 118 7.97 3.05 11.04
CA TYR A 118 9.31 3.28 11.55
C TYR A 118 10.07 4.26 10.68
N THR A 119 10.98 5.00 11.30
CA THR A 119 12.07 5.69 10.61
C THR A 119 13.25 4.75 10.51
N VAL A 120 13.82 4.62 9.31
CA VAL A 120 15.02 3.83 9.05
C VAL A 120 16.23 4.73 9.14
N SER A 121 17.23 4.32 9.94
CA SER A 121 18.52 5.02 10.06
C SER A 121 19.63 3.97 10.14
N GLY A 122 20.38 3.80 9.05
CA GLY A 122 21.28 2.65 8.92
C GLY A 122 20.49 1.35 9.08
N ASN A 123 20.92 0.48 9.99
CA ASN A 123 20.25 -0.79 10.30
C ASN A 123 19.26 -0.71 11.47
N GLU A 124 18.95 0.50 11.97
CA GLU A 124 18.06 0.72 13.09
C GLU A 124 16.66 1.18 12.64
N LEU A 125 15.64 0.68 13.33
CA LEU A 125 14.24 1.07 13.18
C LEU A 125 13.79 1.83 14.44
N THR A 126 13.46 3.11 14.28
CA THR A 126 12.90 3.92 15.36
C THR A 126 11.39 4.08 15.16
N PRO A 127 10.52 3.72 16.12
CA PRO A 127 9.08 3.92 16.02
C PRO A 127 8.74 5.40 15.77
N TYR A 128 7.79 5.64 14.85
CA TYR A 128 7.40 6.98 14.46
C TYR A 128 5.90 7.25 14.63
N ILE A 129 5.04 6.43 14.01
CA ILE A 129 3.58 6.49 14.16
C ILE A 129 3.07 5.10 14.46
N ALA A 130 2.25 4.96 15.50
CA ALA A 130 1.57 3.71 15.81
C ALA A 130 0.05 3.87 15.61
N PHE A 131 -0.56 2.91 14.92
CA PHE A 131 -2.01 2.83 14.72
C PHE A 131 -2.64 2.01 15.85
N SER A 132 -3.56 2.61 16.58
CA SER A 132 -4.33 1.88 17.59
C SER A 132 -5.62 1.38 16.96
N THR A 133 -5.69 0.10 16.63
CA THR A 133 -6.87 -0.55 16.02
C THR A 133 -7.84 -1.11 17.06
N GLY A 134 -7.51 -0.99 18.36
CA GLY A 134 -8.37 -1.39 19.48
C GLY A 134 -8.78 -2.86 19.41
N LYS A 135 -10.07 -3.13 19.49
CA LYS A 135 -10.62 -4.50 19.42
C LYS A 135 -10.43 -5.22 18.08
N TRP A 136 -10.05 -4.48 17.05
CA TRP A 136 -9.80 -4.99 15.70
C TRP A 136 -8.32 -5.33 15.48
N HIS A 137 -7.50 -5.18 16.51
CA HIS A 137 -6.06 -5.44 16.43
C HIS A 137 -5.78 -6.86 15.91
N TRP A 138 -4.85 -6.94 14.98
CA TRP A 138 -4.35 -8.20 14.43
C TRP A 138 -2.90 -8.40 14.84
N GLY A 139 -2.69 -9.17 15.90
CA GLY A 139 -1.33 -9.47 16.36
C GLY A 139 -0.55 -10.27 15.32
N ALA A 140 0.74 -10.00 15.25
CA ALA A 140 1.63 -10.62 14.28
C ALA A 140 1.67 -12.14 14.37
N GLU A 141 1.48 -12.69 15.57
CA GLU A 141 1.44 -14.14 15.84
C GLU A 141 0.25 -14.82 15.15
N ALA A 142 -0.89 -14.10 15.08
CA ALA A 142 -2.12 -14.61 14.48
C ALA A 142 -2.25 -14.32 12.98
N ARG A 143 -1.20 -13.83 12.33
CA ARG A 143 -1.26 -13.41 10.91
C ARG A 143 -1.52 -14.54 9.93
N THR A 144 -1.28 -15.78 10.33
CA THR A 144 -1.56 -16.98 9.53
C THR A 144 -2.91 -17.61 9.81
N GLU A 145 -3.62 -17.15 10.84
CA GLU A 145 -4.93 -17.66 11.21
C GLU A 145 -5.99 -17.11 10.27
N SER A 146 -6.68 -17.99 9.53
CA SER A 146 -7.78 -17.62 8.65
C SER A 146 -9.13 -17.55 9.35
N LYS A 147 -9.25 -18.13 10.55
CA LYS A 147 -10.50 -18.13 11.34
C LYS A 147 -10.73 -16.79 12.05
N ASP A 148 -12.01 -16.43 12.25
CA ASP A 148 -12.44 -15.19 12.93
C ASP A 148 -11.81 -13.91 12.35
N ASN A 149 -11.49 -13.95 11.08
CA ASN A 149 -10.73 -12.92 10.36
C ASN A 149 -11.59 -11.67 10.09
N GLU A 150 -12.91 -11.82 10.01
CA GLU A 150 -13.85 -10.71 9.84
C GLU A 150 -13.77 -9.66 10.96
N LYS A 151 -13.15 -10.03 12.10
CA LYS A 151 -12.90 -9.14 13.24
C LYS A 151 -11.47 -8.59 13.28
N ARG A 152 -10.68 -8.81 12.26
CA ARG A 152 -9.28 -8.39 12.18
C ARG A 152 -9.11 -7.28 11.16
N LEU A 153 -8.25 -6.32 11.48
CA LEU A 153 -7.96 -5.16 10.65
C LEU A 153 -6.47 -5.11 10.32
N LEU A 154 -6.15 -5.17 9.04
CA LEU A 154 -4.81 -4.93 8.52
C LEU A 154 -4.68 -3.47 8.13
N VAL A 155 -3.72 -2.76 8.68
CA VAL A 155 -3.37 -1.39 8.27
C VAL A 155 -2.26 -1.45 7.22
N GLY A 156 -2.48 -0.84 6.07
CA GLY A 156 -1.52 -0.80 4.97
C GLY A 156 -1.67 0.45 4.12
N CYS A 157 -1.00 0.49 2.98
CA CYS A 157 -1.03 1.57 2.00
C CYS A 157 -0.94 2.96 2.64
N ILE A 158 0.28 3.39 2.95
CA ILE A 158 0.51 4.67 3.61
C ILE A 158 0.98 5.70 2.58
N PHE A 159 0.32 6.87 2.58
CA PHE A 159 0.78 8.07 1.90
C PHE A 159 0.95 9.18 2.94
N GLU A 160 2.14 9.70 3.06
CA GLU A 160 2.51 10.66 4.10
C GLU A 160 2.87 12.00 3.48
N THR A 161 2.30 13.06 4.06
CA THR A 161 2.65 14.45 3.78
C THR A 161 3.01 15.15 5.09
N ASP A 162 3.47 16.40 5.02
CA ASP A 162 3.77 17.21 6.21
C ASP A 162 2.51 17.46 7.07
N HIS A 163 1.33 17.44 6.45
CA HIS A 163 0.05 17.79 7.10
C HIS A 163 -0.79 16.57 7.43
N THR A 164 -0.72 15.53 6.63
CA THR A 164 -1.64 14.38 6.74
C THR A 164 -0.93 13.05 6.56
N VAL A 165 -1.53 12.01 7.14
CA VAL A 165 -1.20 10.62 6.83
C VAL A 165 -2.47 9.95 6.31
N PHE A 166 -2.48 9.61 5.03
CA PHE A 166 -3.49 8.75 4.44
C PHE A 166 -3.09 7.29 4.62
N PHE A 167 -4.04 6.43 4.95
CA PHE A 167 -3.82 5.00 5.08
C PHE A 167 -5.05 4.19 4.69
N GLN A 168 -4.85 2.95 4.28
CA GLN A 168 -5.94 2.02 4.06
C GLN A 168 -5.95 0.92 5.11
N CYS A 169 -7.15 0.48 5.49
CA CYS A 169 -7.35 -0.68 6.35
C CYS A 169 -8.17 -1.72 5.60
N ILE A 170 -7.78 -2.98 5.72
CA ILE A 170 -8.52 -4.11 5.18
C ILE A 170 -9.04 -4.93 6.34
N ARG A 171 -10.36 -5.12 6.41
CA ARG A 171 -11.03 -5.99 7.36
C ARG A 171 -11.39 -7.31 6.70
N GLY A 172 -11.19 -8.42 7.39
CA GLY A 172 -11.54 -9.73 6.86
C GLY A 172 -10.69 -10.17 5.68
N LEU A 173 -9.37 -9.94 5.72
CA LEU A 173 -8.44 -10.19 4.61
C LEU A 173 -8.57 -11.61 4.01
N TYR A 174 -8.83 -12.62 4.84
CA TYR A 174 -8.97 -14.02 4.41
C TYR A 174 -10.41 -14.44 4.15
N THR A 175 -11.37 -13.54 4.27
CA THR A 175 -12.78 -13.81 3.94
C THR A 175 -13.03 -13.70 2.43
N ASP A 176 -14.19 -14.16 1.97
CA ASP A 176 -14.59 -14.04 0.57
C ASP A 176 -14.86 -12.58 0.18
N GLU A 177 -15.36 -11.78 1.11
CA GLU A 177 -15.74 -10.38 0.92
C GLU A 177 -15.00 -9.47 1.91
N PRO A 178 -13.69 -9.22 1.71
CA PRO A 178 -12.96 -8.29 2.54
C PRO A 178 -13.44 -6.85 2.29
N GLU A 179 -13.43 -6.05 3.35
CA GLU A 179 -13.83 -4.64 3.29
C GLU A 179 -12.61 -3.73 3.40
N THR A 180 -12.57 -2.68 2.56
CA THR A 180 -11.51 -1.67 2.62
C THR A 180 -12.06 -0.34 3.12
N PHE A 181 -11.32 0.26 4.02
CA PHE A 181 -11.57 1.59 4.58
C PHE A 181 -10.35 2.47 4.33
N ASN A 182 -10.60 3.73 4.02
CA ASN A 182 -9.57 4.77 3.98
C ASN A 182 -9.61 5.57 5.26
N GLY A 183 -8.44 5.94 5.75
CA GLY A 183 -8.26 6.83 6.88
C GLY A 183 -7.39 8.03 6.51
N ILE A 184 -7.71 9.17 7.07
CA ILE A 184 -6.90 10.39 6.98
C ILE A 184 -6.66 10.88 8.40
N TYR A 185 -5.41 10.89 8.81
CA TYR A 185 -4.96 11.54 10.04
C TYR A 185 -4.48 12.95 9.72
N ASP A 186 -5.12 13.94 10.29
CA ASP A 186 -4.73 15.35 10.23
C ASP A 186 -3.79 15.63 11.42
N ARG A 187 -2.55 15.97 11.13
CA ARG A 187 -1.51 16.21 12.14
C ARG A 187 -1.79 17.46 12.97
N LYS A 188 -2.32 18.52 12.35
CA LYS A 188 -2.60 19.79 13.01
C LYS A 188 -3.82 19.68 13.91
N ALA A 189 -4.88 19.06 13.43
CA ALA A 189 -6.10 18.85 14.20
C ALA A 189 -5.98 17.69 15.20
N ASN A 190 -4.97 16.82 15.05
CA ASN A 190 -4.80 15.58 15.82
C ASN A 190 -6.06 14.71 15.77
N THR A 191 -6.65 14.57 14.58
CA THR A 191 -7.88 13.81 14.38
C THR A 191 -7.73 12.82 13.23
N THR A 192 -8.42 11.69 13.35
CA THR A 192 -8.52 10.69 12.30
C THR A 192 -9.95 10.60 11.80
N ARG A 193 -10.13 10.63 10.48
CA ARG A 193 -11.40 10.38 9.81
C ARG A 193 -11.30 9.09 9.00
N MET A 194 -12.35 8.27 9.05
CA MET A 194 -12.44 7.01 8.33
C MET A 194 -13.67 7.01 7.43
N TYR A 195 -13.56 6.40 6.26
CA TYR A 195 -14.67 6.21 5.33
C TYR A 195 -14.48 4.90 4.53
N ALA A 196 -15.56 4.32 4.00
CA ALA A 196 -15.46 3.16 3.14
C ALA A 196 -14.72 3.53 1.83
N GLU A 197 -13.81 2.69 1.38
CA GLU A 197 -12.98 2.97 0.18
C GLU A 197 -13.86 3.25 -1.05
N LYS A 198 -14.94 2.50 -1.21
CA LYS A 198 -15.89 2.66 -2.33
C LYS A 198 -16.55 4.04 -2.40
N GLU A 199 -16.66 4.75 -1.28
CA GLU A 199 -17.25 6.10 -1.25
C GLU A 199 -16.28 7.15 -1.80
N GLY A 200 -14.97 6.98 -1.57
CA GLY A 200 -13.95 7.96 -1.92
C GLY A 200 -14.07 9.26 -1.12
N ILE A 201 -13.28 10.25 -1.49
CA ILE A 201 -13.35 11.61 -0.95
C ILE A 201 -14.19 12.44 -1.92
N LYS A 202 -15.28 13.00 -1.43
CA LYS A 202 -16.13 13.85 -2.27
C LYS A 202 -15.37 15.08 -2.75
N ASP A 203 -15.42 15.34 -4.04
CA ASP A 203 -14.94 16.60 -4.62
C ASP A 203 -16.03 17.67 -4.48
N ASP A 204 -15.84 18.57 -3.54
CA ASP A 204 -16.72 19.72 -3.30
C ASP A 204 -16.28 21.00 -4.05
N LEU A 205 -15.17 20.94 -4.80
CA LEU A 205 -14.61 22.07 -5.55
C LEU A 205 -15.13 22.11 -6.99
N THR A 206 -15.26 20.95 -7.63
CA THR A 206 -15.68 20.84 -9.03
C THR A 206 -16.93 19.98 -9.20
N GLY A 207 -17.28 19.18 -8.19
CA GLY A 207 -18.36 18.21 -8.28
C GLY A 207 -18.00 16.99 -9.14
N PHE A 208 -16.71 16.77 -9.42
CA PHE A 208 -16.24 15.64 -10.19
C PHE A 208 -16.34 14.32 -9.38
N MET A 209 -15.86 13.23 -9.97
CA MET A 209 -15.82 11.91 -9.37
C MET A 209 -15.15 11.92 -7.99
N ALA A 210 -15.60 11.04 -7.11
CA ALA A 210 -14.99 10.89 -5.79
C ALA A 210 -13.51 10.54 -5.91
N PHE A 211 -12.68 11.32 -5.24
CA PHE A 211 -11.23 11.17 -5.26
C PHE A 211 -10.78 9.97 -4.40
N ARG A 212 -9.95 9.12 -5.00
CA ARG A 212 -9.35 7.93 -4.34
C ARG A 212 -7.84 7.97 -4.53
N PRO A 213 -7.08 8.42 -3.55
CA PRO A 213 -5.62 8.51 -3.66
C PRO A 213 -4.99 7.18 -4.07
N LYS A 214 -4.15 7.20 -5.12
CA LYS A 214 -3.38 6.06 -5.61
C LYS A 214 -1.88 6.26 -5.47
N ALA A 215 -1.46 7.52 -5.31
CA ALA A 215 -0.07 7.91 -5.15
C ALA A 215 0.04 9.17 -4.30
N CYS A 216 1.25 9.41 -3.79
CA CYS A 216 1.61 10.66 -3.12
C CYS A 216 2.98 11.09 -3.61
N SER A 217 3.13 12.36 -3.99
CA SER A 217 4.42 12.92 -4.36
C SER A 217 5.26 13.27 -3.12
N ALA A 218 6.58 13.46 -3.32
CA ALA A 218 7.45 13.94 -2.25
C ALA A 218 7.11 15.37 -1.77
N GLN A 219 6.35 16.12 -2.57
CA GLN A 219 5.86 17.46 -2.26
C GLN A 219 4.53 17.44 -1.49
N GLY A 220 4.00 16.24 -1.21
CA GLY A 220 2.77 16.06 -0.45
C GLY A 220 1.50 16.22 -1.28
N GLU A 221 1.58 16.03 -2.59
CA GLU A 221 0.42 16.01 -3.46
C GLU A 221 -0.13 14.59 -3.57
N TYR A 222 -1.44 14.45 -3.53
CA TYR A 222 -2.09 13.17 -3.80
C TYR A 222 -2.51 13.05 -5.25
N GLY A 223 -2.27 11.88 -5.85
CA GLY A 223 -2.61 11.57 -7.23
C GLY A 223 -3.65 10.47 -7.34
N MET A 224 -4.54 10.59 -8.34
CA MET A 224 -5.46 9.55 -8.79
C MET A 224 -5.39 9.46 -10.31
N ILE A 225 -5.42 8.24 -10.84
CA ILE A 225 -5.46 7.97 -12.28
C ILE A 225 -6.79 7.30 -12.58
N ILE A 226 -7.50 7.79 -13.59
CA ILE A 226 -8.81 7.29 -14.03
C ILE A 226 -8.72 7.04 -15.54
N ASP A 227 -9.27 5.95 -15.99
CA ASP A 227 -9.40 5.65 -17.41
C ASP A 227 -10.29 6.69 -18.12
N ALA A 228 -9.93 7.10 -19.35
CA ALA A 228 -10.69 8.10 -20.09
C ALA A 228 -12.13 7.66 -20.34
N GLY A 229 -12.33 6.38 -20.66
CA GLY A 229 -13.67 5.82 -20.86
C GLY A 229 -14.54 5.86 -19.60
N GLU A 230 -13.94 5.65 -18.42
CA GLU A 230 -14.64 5.78 -17.14
C GLU A 230 -15.06 7.23 -16.89
N VAL A 231 -14.20 8.19 -17.23
CA VAL A 231 -14.52 9.64 -17.10
C VAL A 231 -15.64 10.04 -18.06
N MET A 232 -15.59 9.57 -19.33
CA MET A 232 -16.63 9.86 -20.32
C MET A 232 -17.99 9.31 -19.87
N THR A 233 -18.04 8.06 -19.45
CA THR A 233 -19.28 7.45 -18.93
C THR A 233 -19.84 8.24 -17.74
N TRP A 234 -18.97 8.65 -16.83
CA TRP A 234 -19.39 9.45 -15.67
C TRP A 234 -19.94 10.82 -16.08
N LEU A 235 -19.34 11.51 -17.08
CA LEU A 235 -19.84 12.79 -17.58
C LEU A 235 -21.22 12.66 -18.23
N GLU A 236 -21.48 11.55 -18.93
CA GLU A 236 -22.80 11.27 -19.50
C GLU A 236 -23.86 11.05 -18.40
N GLU A 237 -23.51 10.38 -17.32
CA GLU A 237 -24.39 10.15 -16.18
C GLU A 237 -24.58 11.37 -15.27
N ASN A 238 -23.68 12.37 -15.34
CA ASN A 238 -23.65 13.58 -14.51
C ASN A 238 -23.59 14.85 -15.35
N PRO A 239 -24.58 15.14 -16.20
CA PRO A 239 -24.56 16.26 -17.14
C PRO A 239 -24.43 17.63 -16.44
N GLU A 240 -24.98 17.79 -15.24
CA GLU A 240 -24.85 19.04 -14.46
C GLU A 240 -23.39 19.32 -14.06
N ALA A 241 -22.64 18.28 -13.67
CA ALA A 241 -21.22 18.40 -13.37
C ALA A 241 -20.41 18.74 -14.63
N ALA A 242 -20.80 18.19 -15.77
CA ALA A 242 -20.19 18.49 -17.06
C ALA A 242 -20.32 19.97 -17.46
N GLU A 243 -21.30 20.70 -16.96
CA GLU A 243 -21.42 22.16 -17.19
C GLU A 243 -20.40 22.99 -16.40
N ASN A 244 -19.67 22.38 -15.44
CA ASN A 244 -18.64 23.09 -14.71
C ASN A 244 -17.46 23.47 -15.64
N GLU A 245 -17.16 24.74 -15.72
CA GLU A 245 -16.11 25.28 -16.58
C GLU A 245 -14.73 24.66 -16.30
N LYS A 246 -14.46 24.27 -15.04
CA LYS A 246 -13.22 23.59 -14.64
C LYS A 246 -13.08 22.17 -15.20
N LEU A 247 -14.18 21.56 -15.61
CA LEU A 247 -14.21 20.22 -16.21
C LEU A 247 -14.35 20.25 -17.73
N SER A 248 -14.38 21.45 -18.34
CA SER A 248 -14.62 21.63 -19.78
C SER A 248 -13.67 20.85 -20.66
N ALA A 249 -12.39 20.76 -20.30
CA ALA A 249 -11.38 19.99 -21.04
C ALA A 249 -11.68 18.50 -21.09
N LEU A 250 -12.43 17.96 -20.13
CA LEU A 250 -12.78 16.54 -20.10
C LEU A 250 -13.86 16.17 -21.14
N LYS A 251 -14.57 17.16 -21.67
CA LYS A 251 -15.56 16.96 -22.76
C LYS A 251 -14.90 16.60 -24.10
N GLU A 252 -13.60 16.84 -24.23
CA GLU A 252 -12.82 16.54 -25.45
C GLU A 252 -12.22 15.12 -25.43
N LEU A 253 -12.46 14.34 -24.36
CA LEU A 253 -11.98 12.97 -24.27
C LEU A 253 -12.64 12.07 -25.33
N THR A 254 -11.87 11.10 -25.79
CA THR A 254 -12.28 10.05 -26.73
C THR A 254 -11.82 8.70 -26.19
N ASP A 255 -12.29 7.61 -26.77
CA ASP A 255 -11.91 6.23 -26.41
C ASP A 255 -10.39 5.98 -26.54
N ASP A 256 -9.70 6.74 -27.40
CA ASP A 256 -8.26 6.66 -27.60
C ASP A 256 -7.46 7.64 -26.72
N SER A 257 -8.12 8.38 -25.83
CA SER A 257 -7.45 9.34 -24.95
C SER A 257 -6.65 8.65 -23.87
N ASN A 258 -5.54 9.29 -23.47
CA ASN A 258 -4.78 8.85 -22.32
C ASN A 258 -5.61 8.93 -21.02
N PRO A 259 -5.28 8.14 -19.99
CA PRO A 259 -5.92 8.27 -18.69
C PRO A 259 -5.85 9.68 -18.13
N VAL A 260 -6.88 10.08 -17.40
CA VAL A 260 -6.96 11.36 -16.70
C VAL A 260 -6.22 11.26 -15.37
N VAL A 261 -5.35 12.23 -15.11
CA VAL A 261 -4.63 12.34 -13.83
C VAL A 261 -5.23 13.48 -13.03
N ILE A 262 -5.68 13.18 -11.82
CA ILE A 262 -6.17 14.17 -10.86
C ILE A 262 -5.10 14.34 -9.79
N ILE A 263 -4.71 15.57 -9.53
CA ILE A 263 -3.76 15.96 -8.50
C ILE A 263 -4.48 16.86 -7.49
N THR A 264 -4.35 16.52 -6.20
CA THR A 264 -4.86 17.32 -5.10
C THR A 264 -3.73 17.73 -4.17
N VAL A 265 -3.74 18.98 -3.75
CA VAL A 265 -2.76 19.53 -2.81
C VAL A 265 -3.49 19.83 -1.51
N PRO A 266 -3.13 19.21 -0.38
CA PRO A 266 -3.65 19.57 0.93
C PRO A 266 -3.32 21.03 1.25
N LYS A 267 -4.30 21.77 1.78
CA LYS A 267 -4.13 23.18 2.19
C LYS A 267 -3.72 23.30 3.64
#